data_4750ca917d22e02fb892f4c2e4a421a4
#
_entry.id   4750ca917d22e02fb892f4c2e4a421a4
#
_cell.length_a   1.000
_cell.length_b   1.000
_cell.length_c   1.000
_cell.angle_alpha   90.00
_cell.angle_beta   90.00
_cell.angle_gamma   90.00
#
_symmetry.space_group_name_H-M   'P 1'
#
loop_
_entity.id
_entity.type
_entity.pdbx_description
1 polymer ?
#
loop_
_entity_poly.entity_id
_entity_poly.type
_entity_poly.pdbx_seq_one_letter_code
_entity_poly.pdbx_strand_id
1 'polypeptide(L)'
;MYEGTKDATKGSVPQIRGYGEGKFIIGHEIVGIVEEIGSEVENQEYEIGSKVILVTSVGCQKEECRPCREGNYNMCANNKPIGYYYPGGFAEYILVQDRAVKQGVIIPVLSDAPISDEHLAMIEPLSCAINGQNYLNIKRGEYVAVVGAGPIGLMHCLLAKAKGAKVILAEYSEERLTKAKEFGFDHYIATKDADLVQSISEITKGEGVDVGIVACSVSKVAEDLLGAMAMKGRLSFFAGFPKQNSILKLDGNIIHYKEVSIYGAFASHKSQFEEALKLIVSKKLVMDKIVTHIFSLENTVEAMEKMLDKKGNALKVVIKP
;
A
#
# COMPACT_ATOMS: atom_id res chain seq x y z
N MET A 1 11.86 18.56 -14.26
CA MET A 1 10.47 18.42 -13.78
C MET A 1 10.07 16.99 -14.07
N TYR A 2 9.86 16.18 -13.06
CA TYR A 2 9.41 14.81 -13.24
C TYR A 2 7.96 14.84 -13.71
N GLU A 3 7.70 14.52 -14.96
CA GLU A 3 6.34 14.27 -15.47
C GLU A 3 5.89 12.88 -15.01
N GLY A 4 5.81 12.70 -13.70
CA GLY A 4 5.17 11.53 -13.14
C GLY A 4 3.73 11.47 -13.62
N THR A 5 3.28 10.29 -13.90
CA THR A 5 1.95 9.82 -14.31
C THR A 5 0.77 10.76 -13.95
N LYS A 6 0.80 12.00 -14.43
CA LYS A 6 -0.28 13.00 -14.28
C LYS A 6 -1.65 12.45 -14.72
N ASP A 7 -1.67 11.39 -15.50
CA ASP A 7 -2.88 10.84 -16.10
C ASP A 7 -3.49 9.62 -15.42
N ALA A 8 -2.74 8.89 -14.59
CA ALA A 8 -3.29 7.70 -13.91
C ALA A 8 -4.42 8.03 -12.93
N THR A 9 -4.47 9.25 -12.41
CA THR A 9 -5.46 9.71 -11.43
C THR A 9 -6.43 10.77 -11.95
N LYS A 10 -6.16 11.38 -13.12
CA LYS A 10 -7.07 12.36 -13.70
C LYS A 10 -8.36 11.67 -14.18
N GLY A 11 -9.39 11.74 -13.38
CA GLY A 11 -10.77 11.40 -13.73
C GLY A 11 -11.29 10.06 -13.22
N SER A 12 -10.47 9.18 -12.61
CA SER A 12 -10.96 7.93 -12.00
C SER A 12 -11.16 8.04 -10.48
N VAL A 13 -10.52 8.98 -9.82
CA VAL A 13 -10.71 9.26 -8.40
C VAL A 13 -10.95 10.75 -8.20
N PRO A 14 -12.18 11.18 -7.88
CA PRO A 14 -12.50 12.60 -7.68
C PRO A 14 -11.70 13.29 -6.58
N GLN A 15 -11.00 12.52 -5.77
CA GLN A 15 -10.36 12.94 -4.53
C GLN A 15 -8.90 13.38 -4.69
N ILE A 16 -8.24 13.00 -5.79
CA ILE A 16 -6.86 13.45 -6.05
C ILE A 16 -6.91 14.66 -6.98
N ARG A 17 -7.49 15.75 -6.50
CA ARG A 17 -7.40 17.06 -7.12
C ARG A 17 -6.28 17.83 -6.44
N GLY A 18 -5.22 18.16 -7.16
CA GLY A 18 -4.35 19.18 -6.63
C GLY A 18 -2.86 19.05 -6.87
N TYR A 19 -2.45 18.50 -7.99
CA TYR A 19 -1.21 19.01 -8.57
C TYR A 19 -1.52 20.42 -9.09
N GLY A 20 -1.41 21.42 -8.18
CA GLY A 20 -1.55 22.82 -8.54
C GLY A 20 -0.51 23.19 -9.61
N GLU A 21 -0.82 24.23 -10.38
CA GLU A 21 0.18 24.89 -11.22
C GLU A 21 1.25 25.48 -10.28
N GLY A 22 2.46 24.90 -10.29
CA GLY A 22 3.57 25.39 -9.48
C GLY A 22 4.50 24.29 -8.95
N LYS A 23 5.52 24.70 -8.22
CA LYS A 23 6.44 23.78 -7.52
C LYS A 23 5.70 23.12 -6.35
N PHE A 24 5.68 21.79 -6.30
CA PHE A 24 5.01 21.04 -5.26
C PHE A 24 5.95 20.00 -4.64
N ILE A 25 5.96 19.92 -3.31
CA ILE A 25 6.74 18.92 -2.58
C ILE A 25 5.91 17.65 -2.48
N ILE A 26 6.41 16.56 -3.05
CA ILE A 26 5.80 15.23 -3.01
C ILE A 26 6.31 14.43 -1.82
N GLY A 27 5.88 13.15 -1.71
CA GLY A 27 6.24 12.23 -0.63
C GLY A 27 5.16 12.17 0.44
N HIS A 28 4.59 10.99 0.66
CA HIS A 28 3.47 10.81 1.59
C HIS A 28 3.68 9.64 2.56
N GLU A 29 4.82 8.98 2.49
CA GLU A 29 5.26 7.92 3.40
C GLU A 29 6.31 8.55 4.32
N ILE A 30 5.89 9.09 5.47
CA ILE A 30 6.66 10.05 6.23
C ILE A 30 6.89 9.59 7.66
N VAL A 31 8.15 9.62 8.06
CA VAL A 31 8.60 9.58 9.45
C VAL A 31 9.42 10.85 9.71
N GLY A 32 9.29 11.42 10.88
CA GLY A 32 10.00 12.64 11.26
C GLY A 32 10.11 12.83 12.76
N ILE A 33 10.75 13.92 13.15
CA ILE A 33 10.86 14.37 14.53
C ILE A 33 10.06 15.66 14.67
N VAL A 34 9.31 15.79 15.74
CA VAL A 34 8.59 17.04 16.06
C VAL A 34 9.60 18.11 16.45
N GLU A 35 9.74 19.12 15.62
CA GLU A 35 10.68 20.23 15.85
C GLU A 35 10.03 21.40 16.56
N GLU A 36 8.76 21.70 16.20
CA GLU A 36 8.00 22.82 16.76
C GLU A 36 6.52 22.46 16.87
N ILE A 37 5.86 22.98 17.90
CA ILE A 37 4.41 22.82 18.12
C ILE A 37 3.77 24.20 18.20
N GLY A 38 2.77 24.44 17.36
CA GLY A 38 2.04 25.70 17.35
C GLY A 38 1.30 25.94 18.68
N SER A 39 1.24 27.19 19.12
CA SER A 39 0.69 27.59 20.43
C SER A 39 -0.79 27.23 20.64
N GLU A 40 -1.54 26.95 19.57
CA GLU A 40 -2.96 26.58 19.63
C GLU A 40 -3.19 25.06 19.58
N VAL A 41 -2.11 24.25 19.55
CA VAL A 41 -2.20 22.79 19.56
C VAL A 41 -2.34 22.30 20.99
N GLU A 42 -3.48 21.70 21.29
CA GLU A 42 -3.82 21.19 22.63
C GLU A 42 -4.02 19.67 22.61
N ASN A 43 -3.83 19.02 23.77
CA ASN A 43 -4.16 17.61 24.00
C ASN A 43 -3.50 16.61 23.02
N GLN A 44 -2.24 16.84 22.63
CA GLN A 44 -1.47 15.92 21.81
C GLN A 44 -0.74 14.84 22.63
N GLU A 45 -0.52 13.71 22.01
CA GLU A 45 0.23 12.57 22.59
C GLU A 45 1.74 12.62 22.24
N TYR A 46 2.25 13.74 21.77
CA TYR A 46 3.64 13.94 21.34
C TYR A 46 4.16 15.30 21.84
N GLU A 47 5.46 15.42 21.98
CA GLU A 47 6.18 16.62 22.39
C GLU A 47 7.32 16.94 21.40
N ILE A 48 7.96 18.08 21.55
CA ILE A 48 9.16 18.43 20.78
C ILE A 48 10.22 17.34 21.03
N GLY A 49 10.81 16.84 19.94
CA GLY A 49 11.74 15.70 19.95
C GLY A 49 11.08 14.33 19.77
N SER A 50 9.76 14.22 19.83
CA SER A 50 9.05 12.96 19.57
C SER A 50 9.25 12.50 18.14
N LYS A 51 9.58 11.21 17.95
CA LYS A 51 9.53 10.57 16.64
C LYS A 51 8.08 10.23 16.29
N VAL A 52 7.66 10.59 15.07
CA VAL A 52 6.27 10.45 14.63
C VAL A 52 6.18 9.93 13.20
N ILE A 53 5.05 9.31 12.88
CA ILE A 53 4.62 8.99 11.52
C ILE A 53 3.36 9.78 11.18
N LEU A 54 3.14 10.06 9.90
CA LEU A 54 2.01 10.85 9.45
C LEU A 54 1.00 10.02 8.67
N VAL A 55 -0.27 10.07 9.09
CA VAL A 55 -1.38 9.54 8.30
C VAL A 55 -1.64 10.47 7.11
N THR A 56 -1.64 9.91 5.92
CA THR A 56 -1.68 10.69 4.67
C THR A 56 -3.02 11.39 4.44
N SER A 57 -4.13 10.70 4.70
CA SER A 57 -5.48 11.19 4.38
C SER A 57 -5.98 12.23 5.37
N VAL A 58 -6.41 13.39 4.87
CA VAL A 58 -6.96 14.49 5.67
C VAL A 58 -8.37 14.82 5.20
N GLY A 59 -9.38 14.26 5.86
CA GLY A 59 -10.79 14.44 5.55
C GLY A 59 -11.32 15.84 5.79
N CYS A 60 -12.53 16.17 5.38
CA CYS A 60 -13.11 17.51 5.58
C CYS A 60 -13.61 17.76 7.01
N GLN A 61 -13.75 16.72 7.82
CA GLN A 61 -14.18 16.76 9.23
C GLN A 61 -15.57 17.41 9.46
N LYS A 62 -16.35 17.57 8.42
CA LYS A 62 -17.69 18.15 8.53
C LYS A 62 -18.70 17.10 9.01
N GLU A 63 -19.68 17.52 9.82
CA GLU A 63 -20.71 16.64 10.35
C GLU A 63 -21.59 16.01 9.27
N GLU A 64 -21.89 16.71 8.19
CA GLU A 64 -22.65 16.21 7.06
C GLU A 64 -21.86 15.20 6.19
N CYS A 65 -20.56 15.09 6.35
CA CYS A 65 -19.72 14.18 5.58
C CYS A 65 -19.73 12.78 6.21
N ARG A 66 -20.49 11.86 5.62
CA ARG A 66 -20.59 10.48 6.12
C ARG A 66 -19.23 9.77 6.28
N PRO A 67 -18.31 9.77 5.29
CA PRO A 67 -17.00 9.14 5.50
C PRO A 67 -16.23 9.71 6.69
N CYS A 68 -16.28 11.03 6.91
CA CYS A 68 -15.59 11.64 8.05
C CYS A 68 -16.20 11.25 9.40
N ARG A 69 -17.54 11.19 9.51
CA ARG A 69 -18.22 10.71 10.73
C ARG A 69 -17.88 9.26 11.08
N GLU A 70 -17.64 8.44 10.05
CA GLU A 70 -17.29 7.02 10.19
C GLU A 70 -15.77 6.80 10.35
N GLY A 71 -14.94 7.88 10.36
CA GLY A 71 -13.48 7.78 10.43
C GLY A 71 -12.80 7.38 9.13
N ASN A 72 -13.57 7.21 8.05
CA ASN A 72 -13.08 6.82 6.72
C ASN A 72 -12.57 8.02 5.93
N TYR A 73 -11.61 8.75 6.46
CA TYR A 73 -11.12 10.00 5.89
C TYR A 73 -10.54 9.84 4.47
N ASN A 74 -9.97 8.68 4.17
CA ASN A 74 -9.51 8.32 2.83
C ASN A 74 -10.62 8.34 1.78
N MET A 75 -11.88 8.10 2.18
CA MET A 75 -13.06 8.09 1.31
C MET A 75 -13.78 9.45 1.24
N CYS A 76 -13.28 10.48 1.92
CA CYS A 76 -13.87 11.82 1.91
C CYS A 76 -13.71 12.48 0.53
N ALA A 77 -14.81 12.95 -0.08
CA ALA A 77 -14.77 13.64 -1.37
C ALA A 77 -13.94 14.94 -1.36
N ASN A 78 -13.74 15.53 -0.17
CA ASN A 78 -12.91 16.70 0.06
C ASN A 78 -11.60 16.33 0.82
N ASN A 79 -11.11 15.12 0.63
CA ASN A 79 -9.82 14.70 1.17
C ASN A 79 -8.69 15.59 0.62
N LYS A 80 -7.80 16.04 1.50
CA LYS A 80 -6.62 16.85 1.16
C LYS A 80 -5.34 16.13 1.62
N PRO A 81 -4.91 15.09 0.91
CA PRO A 81 -3.81 14.27 1.38
C PRO A 81 -2.49 15.02 1.44
N ILE A 82 -1.67 14.68 2.44
CA ILE A 82 -0.27 15.12 2.55
C ILE A 82 0.52 14.48 1.40
N GLY A 83 1.39 15.24 0.75
CA GLY A 83 2.16 14.80 -0.41
C GLY A 83 1.41 14.85 -1.76
N TYR A 84 0.10 15.21 -1.73
CA TYR A 84 -0.74 15.37 -2.93
C TYR A 84 -1.47 16.71 -2.96
N TYR A 85 -1.99 17.17 -1.84
CA TYR A 85 -2.66 18.47 -1.69
C TYR A 85 -1.86 19.40 -0.78
N TYR A 86 -1.51 18.92 0.39
CA TYR A 86 -0.54 19.58 1.26
C TYR A 86 0.88 19.15 0.85
N PRO A 87 1.90 20.02 1.02
CA PRO A 87 3.28 19.63 0.80
C PRO A 87 3.64 18.35 1.53
N GLY A 88 4.47 17.52 0.90
CA GLY A 88 4.87 16.22 1.40
C GLY A 88 6.25 16.19 2.05
N GLY A 89 6.77 14.98 2.26
CA GLY A 89 7.96 14.69 3.06
C GLY A 89 9.29 14.70 2.30
N PHE A 90 9.34 15.04 1.00
CA PHE A 90 10.63 15.23 0.32
C PHE A 90 11.19 16.62 0.62
N ALA A 91 11.44 16.85 1.90
CA ALA A 91 11.92 18.11 2.46
C ALA A 91 12.55 17.86 3.83
N GLU A 92 13.44 18.74 4.28
CA GLU A 92 14.01 18.71 5.63
C GLU A 92 12.94 18.93 6.70
N TYR A 93 11.95 19.80 6.40
CA TYR A 93 10.85 20.14 7.29
C TYR A 93 9.50 20.05 6.56
N ILE A 94 8.47 19.65 7.29
CA ILE A 94 7.08 19.64 6.82
C ILE A 94 6.19 20.33 7.84
N LEU A 95 5.34 21.24 7.36
CA LEU A 95 4.29 21.83 8.18
C LEU A 95 3.03 20.95 8.11
N VAL A 96 2.65 20.37 9.25
CA VAL A 96 1.37 19.66 9.39
C VAL A 96 0.28 20.69 9.68
N GLN A 97 -0.64 20.85 8.74
CA GLN A 97 -1.69 21.87 8.79
C GLN A 97 -2.69 21.63 9.93
N ASP A 98 -3.26 22.72 10.49
CA ASP A 98 -4.25 22.71 11.56
C ASP A 98 -5.34 21.62 11.39
N ARG A 99 -5.93 21.56 10.21
CA ARG A 99 -6.95 20.53 9.89
C ARG A 99 -6.42 19.09 10.04
N ALA A 100 -5.18 18.84 9.69
CA ALA A 100 -4.56 17.54 9.82
C ALA A 100 -4.23 17.24 11.30
N VAL A 101 -3.71 18.23 12.03
CA VAL A 101 -3.46 18.12 13.48
C VAL A 101 -4.76 17.81 14.23
N LYS A 102 -5.84 18.55 13.98
CA LYS A 102 -7.17 18.31 14.58
C LYS A 102 -7.76 16.93 14.27
N GLN A 103 -7.43 16.36 13.12
CA GLN A 103 -7.82 14.98 12.77
C GLN A 103 -7.00 13.93 13.54
N GLY A 104 -5.85 14.29 14.10
CA GLY A 104 -4.96 13.37 14.77
C GLY A 104 -4.15 12.49 13.78
N VAL A 105 -3.66 13.11 12.69
CA VAL A 105 -2.84 12.40 11.70
C VAL A 105 -1.42 12.10 12.18
N ILE A 106 -0.97 12.76 13.25
CA ILE A 106 0.35 12.55 13.85
C ILE A 106 0.27 11.39 14.84
N ILE A 107 1.03 10.34 14.60
CA ILE A 107 1.09 9.15 15.47
C ILE A 107 2.49 9.05 16.07
N PRO A 108 2.64 9.16 17.39
CA PRO A 108 3.94 9.01 18.02
C PRO A 108 4.42 7.57 17.95
N VAL A 109 5.72 7.41 17.74
CA VAL A 109 6.41 6.12 17.77
C VAL A 109 6.88 5.86 19.20
N LEU A 110 6.01 5.25 20.00
CA LEU A 110 6.31 4.88 21.39
C LEU A 110 6.99 3.51 21.40
N SER A 111 8.31 3.49 21.36
CA SER A 111 9.09 2.25 21.43
C SER A 111 10.49 2.51 21.93
N ASP A 112 10.90 1.73 22.91
CA ASP A 112 12.30 1.68 23.40
C ASP A 112 13.19 0.85 22.47
N ALA A 113 12.60 0.11 21.53
CA ALA A 113 13.34 -0.68 20.55
C ALA A 113 13.89 0.21 19.45
N PRO A 114 15.17 0.07 19.06
CA PRO A 114 15.72 0.78 17.91
C PRO A 114 15.09 0.25 16.63
N ILE A 115 14.18 1.05 16.05
CA ILE A 115 13.58 0.80 14.74
C ILE A 115 14.12 1.86 13.80
N SER A 116 14.63 1.44 12.65
CA SER A 116 15.17 2.39 11.67
C SER A 116 14.05 3.24 11.05
N ASP A 117 14.37 4.46 10.67
CA ASP A 117 13.42 5.38 10.04
C ASP A 117 12.93 4.83 8.70
N GLU A 118 13.78 4.08 8.00
CA GLU A 118 13.45 3.42 6.74
C GLU A 118 12.31 2.39 6.93
N HIS A 119 12.32 1.65 8.04
CA HIS A 119 11.24 0.72 8.36
C HIS A 119 9.96 1.45 8.80
N LEU A 120 10.08 2.53 9.53
CA LEU A 120 8.96 3.37 9.93
C LEU A 120 8.29 4.04 8.71
N ALA A 121 9.08 4.43 7.71
CA ALA A 121 8.54 4.96 6.45
C ALA A 121 7.69 3.93 5.67
N MET A 122 7.87 2.62 5.94
CA MET A 122 7.04 1.56 5.34
C MET A 122 5.65 1.43 5.98
N ILE A 123 5.36 2.14 7.06
CA ILE A 123 4.07 2.04 7.75
C ILE A 123 2.92 2.49 6.86
N GLU A 124 3.10 3.55 6.08
CA GLU A 124 2.05 4.03 5.16
C GLU A 124 1.66 2.93 4.14
N PRO A 125 2.55 2.42 3.29
CA PRO A 125 2.17 1.39 2.31
C PRO A 125 1.74 0.08 2.97
N LEU A 126 2.28 -0.28 4.13
CA LEU A 126 1.83 -1.44 4.91
C LEU A 126 0.40 -1.24 5.42
N SER A 127 0.06 -0.04 5.89
CA SER A 127 -1.30 0.28 6.33
C SER A 127 -2.32 0.13 5.21
N CYS A 128 -1.95 0.49 3.97
CA CYS A 128 -2.78 0.26 2.80
C CYS A 128 -2.99 -1.24 2.54
N ALA A 129 -1.93 -2.06 2.63
CA ALA A 129 -2.04 -3.51 2.48
C ALA A 129 -2.90 -4.14 3.58
N ILE A 130 -2.80 -3.67 4.83
CA ILE A 130 -3.67 -4.07 5.94
C ILE A 130 -5.13 -3.73 5.64
N ASN A 131 -5.41 -2.49 5.21
CA ASN A 131 -6.76 -2.09 4.81
C ASN A 131 -7.35 -3.04 3.75
N GLY A 132 -6.59 -3.35 2.71
CA GLY A 132 -7.02 -4.30 1.67
C GLY A 132 -7.30 -5.70 2.21
N GLN A 133 -6.48 -6.19 3.13
CA GLN A 133 -6.65 -7.54 3.70
C GLN A 133 -7.74 -7.63 4.77
N ASN A 134 -8.14 -6.52 5.39
CA ASN A 134 -9.22 -6.52 6.37
C ASN A 134 -10.56 -6.95 5.77
N TYR A 135 -10.80 -6.63 4.49
CA TYR A 135 -12.00 -7.11 3.77
C TYR A 135 -11.94 -8.62 3.44
N LEU A 136 -10.74 -9.20 3.39
CA LEU A 136 -10.54 -10.57 2.93
C LEU A 136 -10.63 -11.61 4.05
N ASN A 137 -10.53 -11.20 5.31
CA ASN A 137 -10.61 -12.08 6.48
C ASN A 137 -9.79 -13.39 6.32
N ILE A 138 -8.52 -13.23 5.94
CA ILE A 138 -7.59 -14.35 5.68
C ILE A 138 -7.43 -15.20 6.93
N LYS A 139 -7.57 -16.52 6.77
CA LYS A 139 -7.47 -17.51 7.85
C LYS A 139 -6.23 -18.38 7.68
N ARG A 140 -5.82 -18.97 8.80
CA ARG A 140 -4.72 -19.93 8.82
C ARG A 140 -5.01 -21.12 7.91
N GLY A 141 -4.04 -21.50 7.09
CA GLY A 141 -4.10 -22.66 6.19
C GLY A 141 -4.73 -22.37 4.83
N GLU A 142 -5.37 -21.21 4.63
CA GLU A 142 -5.93 -20.82 3.33
C GLU A 142 -4.83 -20.57 2.30
N TYR A 143 -5.10 -20.87 1.04
CA TYR A 143 -4.25 -20.48 -0.08
C TYR A 143 -4.52 -19.01 -0.46
N VAL A 144 -3.48 -18.20 -0.42
CA VAL A 144 -3.52 -16.79 -0.80
C VAL A 144 -2.61 -16.56 -2.00
N ALA A 145 -3.20 -16.25 -3.16
CA ALA A 145 -2.45 -15.84 -4.35
C ALA A 145 -2.32 -14.32 -4.40
N VAL A 146 -1.08 -13.84 -4.50
CA VAL A 146 -0.77 -12.43 -4.74
C VAL A 146 -0.11 -12.29 -6.09
N VAL A 147 -0.65 -11.43 -6.97
CA VAL A 147 -0.06 -11.19 -8.28
C VAL A 147 0.59 -9.81 -8.32
N GLY A 148 1.91 -9.82 -8.52
CA GLY A 148 2.81 -8.67 -8.49
C GLY A 148 3.77 -8.73 -7.31
N ALA A 149 5.09 -8.82 -7.59
CA ALA A 149 6.17 -8.82 -6.60
C ALA A 149 6.80 -7.43 -6.38
N GLY A 150 6.02 -6.37 -6.52
CA GLY A 150 6.40 -5.03 -6.06
C GLY A 150 6.32 -4.93 -4.52
N PRO A 151 6.76 -3.81 -3.92
CA PRO A 151 6.75 -3.63 -2.46
C PRO A 151 5.40 -3.95 -1.82
N ILE A 152 4.31 -3.48 -2.41
CA ILE A 152 2.94 -3.72 -1.94
C ILE A 152 2.57 -5.22 -2.00
N GLY A 153 2.88 -5.90 -3.11
CA GLY A 153 2.61 -7.33 -3.23
C GLY A 153 3.40 -8.15 -2.19
N LEU A 154 4.66 -7.80 -1.96
CA LEU A 154 5.48 -8.43 -0.92
C LEU A 154 4.90 -8.18 0.48
N MET A 155 4.41 -6.97 0.77
CA MET A 155 3.71 -6.66 2.03
C MET A 155 2.45 -7.50 2.20
N HIS A 156 1.64 -7.67 1.14
CA HIS A 156 0.48 -8.57 1.16
C HIS A 156 0.89 -10.02 1.46
N CYS A 157 1.95 -10.51 0.82
CA CYS A 157 2.48 -11.86 1.07
C CYS A 157 2.94 -12.03 2.52
N LEU A 158 3.70 -11.07 3.05
CA LEU A 158 4.19 -11.10 4.43
C LEU A 158 3.03 -11.07 5.45
N LEU A 159 2.02 -10.22 5.23
CA LEU A 159 0.82 -10.17 6.06
C LEU A 159 0.03 -11.49 6.02
N ALA A 160 -0.17 -12.08 4.85
CA ALA A 160 -0.85 -13.36 4.69
C ALA A 160 -0.07 -14.49 5.39
N LYS A 161 1.25 -14.54 5.21
CA LYS A 161 2.14 -15.48 5.89
C LYS A 161 2.08 -15.33 7.42
N ALA A 162 2.08 -14.09 7.93
CA ALA A 162 1.95 -13.82 9.36
C ALA A 162 0.61 -14.31 9.95
N LYS A 163 -0.45 -14.35 9.13
CA LYS A 163 -1.76 -14.95 9.48
C LYS A 163 -1.77 -16.49 9.36
N GLY A 164 -0.67 -17.10 8.92
CA GLY A 164 -0.53 -18.54 8.75
C GLY A 164 -1.15 -19.09 7.47
N ALA A 165 -1.38 -18.27 6.47
CA ALA A 165 -1.82 -18.70 5.14
C ALA A 165 -0.67 -19.34 4.35
N LYS A 166 -1.01 -20.14 3.34
CA LYS A 166 -0.10 -20.65 2.31
C LYS A 166 -0.04 -19.64 1.17
N VAL A 167 1.12 -19.04 0.97
CA VAL A 167 1.28 -17.90 0.05
C VAL A 167 1.79 -18.37 -1.31
N ILE A 168 1.07 -18.00 -2.36
CA ILE A 168 1.47 -18.15 -3.77
C ILE A 168 1.75 -16.77 -4.31
N LEU A 169 3.01 -16.48 -4.65
CA LEU A 169 3.40 -15.22 -5.29
C LEU A 169 3.59 -15.43 -6.78
N ALA A 170 2.86 -14.68 -7.60
CA ALA A 170 2.96 -14.68 -9.05
C ALA A 170 3.55 -13.36 -9.55
N GLU A 171 4.54 -13.41 -10.45
CA GLU A 171 5.23 -12.24 -11.00
C GLU A 171 5.67 -12.52 -12.43
N TYR A 172 5.65 -11.47 -13.27
CA TYR A 172 6.08 -11.53 -14.66
C TYR A 172 7.60 -11.33 -14.82
N SER A 173 8.22 -10.47 -14.00
CA SER A 173 9.67 -10.23 -14.03
C SER A 173 10.42 -11.32 -13.27
N GLU A 174 11.31 -12.01 -13.97
CA GLU A 174 12.18 -13.03 -13.38
C GLU A 174 13.11 -12.46 -12.31
N GLU A 175 13.60 -11.23 -12.52
CA GLU A 175 14.48 -10.54 -11.56
C GLU A 175 13.73 -10.25 -10.25
N ARG A 176 12.48 -9.76 -10.34
CA ARG A 176 11.66 -9.51 -9.16
C ARG A 176 11.26 -10.80 -8.47
N LEU A 177 10.94 -11.84 -9.24
CA LEU A 177 10.59 -13.14 -8.69
C LEU A 177 11.79 -13.75 -7.95
N THR A 178 13.00 -13.61 -8.49
CA THR A 178 14.24 -14.09 -7.86
C THR A 178 14.47 -13.40 -6.51
N LYS A 179 14.30 -12.08 -6.44
CA LYS A 179 14.39 -11.34 -5.18
C LYS A 179 13.29 -11.75 -4.20
N ALA A 180 12.07 -11.96 -4.69
CA ALA A 180 10.95 -12.36 -3.86
C ALA A 180 11.16 -13.75 -3.21
N LYS A 181 11.93 -14.64 -3.81
CA LYS A 181 12.29 -15.94 -3.22
C LYS A 181 13.06 -15.82 -1.91
N GLU A 182 13.75 -14.70 -1.68
CA GLU A 182 14.46 -14.45 -0.42
C GLU A 182 13.52 -14.29 0.79
N PHE A 183 12.22 -14.03 0.56
CA PHE A 183 11.21 -13.92 1.63
C PHE A 183 10.64 -15.27 2.07
N GLY A 184 10.92 -16.36 1.32
CA GLY A 184 10.56 -17.72 1.68
C GLY A 184 9.03 -17.93 1.76
N PHE A 185 8.28 -17.52 0.73
CA PHE A 185 6.88 -17.87 0.57
C PHE A 185 6.73 -19.34 0.09
N ASP A 186 5.53 -19.89 0.18
CA ASP A 186 5.34 -21.34 -0.08
C ASP A 186 5.47 -21.69 -1.56
N HIS A 187 4.96 -20.84 -2.47
CA HIS A 187 5.00 -21.08 -3.91
C HIS A 187 5.29 -19.80 -4.70
N TYR A 188 5.89 -19.97 -5.89
CA TYR A 188 6.24 -18.91 -6.82
C TYR A 188 5.85 -19.29 -8.24
N ILE A 189 5.18 -18.37 -8.96
CA ILE A 189 4.76 -18.55 -10.34
C ILE A 189 5.40 -17.48 -11.22
N ALA A 190 6.18 -17.89 -12.24
CA ALA A 190 6.70 -17.01 -13.28
C ALA A 190 5.65 -16.86 -14.39
N THR A 191 4.82 -15.81 -14.32
CA THR A 191 3.70 -15.62 -15.25
C THR A 191 4.10 -15.23 -16.66
N LYS A 192 5.38 -15.02 -16.92
CA LYS A 192 5.92 -14.84 -18.27
C LYS A 192 5.83 -16.13 -19.08
N ASP A 193 6.11 -17.27 -18.46
CA ASP A 193 6.28 -18.55 -19.10
C ASP A 193 5.20 -19.60 -18.71
N ALA A 194 4.39 -19.29 -17.69
CA ALA A 194 3.39 -20.18 -17.14
C ALA A 194 1.99 -19.54 -17.12
N ASP A 195 0.98 -20.35 -17.40
CA ASP A 195 -0.42 -19.98 -17.21
C ASP A 195 -0.75 -19.87 -15.73
N LEU A 196 -1.28 -18.73 -15.30
CA LEU A 196 -1.57 -18.45 -13.89
C LEU A 196 -2.64 -19.40 -13.33
N VAL A 197 -3.72 -19.61 -14.08
CA VAL A 197 -4.86 -20.43 -13.63
C VAL A 197 -4.45 -21.88 -13.50
N GLN A 198 -3.76 -22.41 -14.51
CA GLN A 198 -3.26 -23.77 -14.50
C GLN A 198 -2.26 -23.99 -13.36
N SER A 199 -1.28 -23.10 -13.18
CA SER A 199 -0.28 -23.20 -12.11
C SER A 199 -0.92 -23.20 -10.73
N ILE A 200 -1.91 -22.33 -10.50
CA ILE A 200 -2.68 -22.31 -9.24
C ILE A 200 -3.45 -23.63 -9.06
N SER A 201 -4.10 -24.13 -10.11
CA SER A 201 -4.82 -25.40 -10.06
C SER A 201 -3.91 -26.57 -9.68
N GLU A 202 -2.72 -26.65 -10.24
CA GLU A 202 -1.71 -27.68 -9.91
C GLU A 202 -1.27 -27.59 -8.44
N ILE A 203 -0.93 -26.38 -7.96
CA ILE A 203 -0.51 -26.14 -6.56
C ILE A 203 -1.63 -26.51 -5.57
N THR A 204 -2.87 -26.15 -5.89
CA THR A 204 -4.03 -26.35 -5.02
C THR A 204 -4.78 -27.66 -5.29
N LYS A 205 -4.26 -28.52 -6.16
CA LYS A 205 -4.87 -29.81 -6.55
C LYS A 205 -6.29 -29.66 -7.10
N GLY A 206 -6.54 -28.59 -7.84
CA GLY A 206 -7.81 -28.30 -8.47
C GLY A 206 -8.81 -27.50 -7.61
N GLU A 207 -8.51 -27.24 -6.32
CA GLU A 207 -9.42 -26.51 -5.43
C GLU A 207 -9.48 -25.00 -5.72
N GLY A 208 -8.39 -24.44 -6.27
CA GLY A 208 -8.23 -22.99 -6.44
C GLY A 208 -7.76 -22.28 -5.17
N VAL A 209 -7.67 -20.95 -5.20
CA VAL A 209 -7.23 -20.14 -4.06
C VAL A 209 -8.40 -19.54 -3.30
N ASP A 210 -8.32 -19.57 -1.97
CA ASP A 210 -9.31 -18.96 -1.08
C ASP A 210 -9.32 -17.44 -1.19
N VAL A 211 -8.13 -16.87 -1.40
CA VAL A 211 -7.94 -15.42 -1.53
C VAL A 211 -7.04 -15.11 -2.73
N GLY A 212 -7.52 -14.19 -3.57
CA GLY A 212 -6.76 -13.60 -4.66
C GLY A 212 -6.51 -12.10 -4.41
N ILE A 213 -5.28 -11.62 -4.60
CA ILE A 213 -4.93 -10.21 -4.45
C ILE A 213 -4.21 -9.73 -5.70
N VAL A 214 -4.82 -8.78 -6.43
CA VAL A 214 -4.22 -8.16 -7.61
C VAL A 214 -3.44 -6.93 -7.17
N ALA A 215 -2.11 -7.07 -7.03
CA ALA A 215 -1.17 -6.02 -6.64
C ALA A 215 -0.40 -5.44 -7.83
N CYS A 216 -0.94 -5.56 -9.04
CA CYS A 216 -0.39 -5.01 -10.28
C CYS A 216 -1.49 -4.35 -11.12
N SER A 217 -1.12 -3.37 -11.96
CA SER A 217 -2.06 -2.60 -12.78
C SER A 217 -2.34 -3.24 -14.15
N VAL A 218 -2.47 -4.58 -14.20
CA VAL A 218 -2.71 -5.34 -15.44
C VAL A 218 -4.10 -5.97 -15.40
N SER A 219 -5.05 -5.47 -16.19
CA SER A 219 -6.46 -5.90 -16.20
C SER A 219 -6.62 -7.39 -16.48
N LYS A 220 -5.87 -7.91 -17.45
CA LYS A 220 -5.93 -9.34 -17.81
C LYS A 220 -5.62 -10.27 -16.63
N VAL A 221 -4.66 -9.90 -15.79
CA VAL A 221 -4.31 -10.68 -14.59
C VAL A 221 -5.47 -10.74 -13.60
N ALA A 222 -6.21 -9.63 -13.45
CA ALA A 222 -7.40 -9.59 -12.59
C ALA A 222 -8.52 -10.50 -13.10
N GLU A 223 -8.70 -10.56 -14.43
CA GLU A 223 -9.65 -11.45 -15.10
C GLU A 223 -9.24 -12.92 -14.93
N ASP A 224 -7.97 -13.24 -15.13
CA ASP A 224 -7.44 -14.60 -15.02
C ASP A 224 -7.52 -15.12 -13.58
N LEU A 225 -7.17 -14.28 -12.60
CA LEU A 225 -7.19 -14.69 -11.20
C LEU A 225 -8.60 -15.05 -10.72
N LEU A 226 -9.66 -14.44 -11.29
CA LEU A 226 -11.04 -14.87 -11.03
C LEU A 226 -11.26 -16.34 -11.40
N GLY A 227 -10.69 -16.79 -12.51
CA GLY A 227 -10.76 -18.21 -12.95
C GLY A 227 -10.13 -19.20 -11.97
N ALA A 228 -9.11 -18.76 -11.23
CA ALA A 228 -8.36 -19.54 -10.27
C ALA A 228 -8.96 -19.55 -8.85
N MET A 229 -10.08 -18.84 -8.60
CA MET A 229 -10.68 -18.78 -7.27
C MET A 229 -11.33 -20.09 -6.86
N ALA A 230 -11.19 -20.44 -5.58
CA ALA A 230 -11.94 -21.52 -4.93
C ALA A 230 -13.40 -21.17 -4.72
N MET A 231 -14.21 -22.16 -4.29
CA MET A 231 -15.56 -21.92 -3.79
C MET A 231 -15.54 -20.95 -2.60
N LYS A 232 -16.44 -19.96 -2.62
CA LYS A 232 -16.49 -18.87 -1.61
C LYS A 232 -15.20 -18.05 -1.51
N GLY A 233 -14.45 -18.01 -2.60
CA GLY A 233 -13.21 -17.24 -2.69
C GLY A 233 -13.43 -15.73 -2.57
N ARG A 234 -12.38 -15.01 -2.19
CA ARG A 234 -12.38 -13.55 -1.98
C ARG A 234 -11.29 -12.92 -2.83
N LEU A 235 -11.69 -12.15 -3.84
CA LEU A 235 -10.80 -11.51 -4.80
C LEU A 235 -10.71 -10.01 -4.49
N SER A 236 -9.49 -9.49 -4.31
CA SER A 236 -9.24 -8.07 -4.11
C SER A 236 -8.57 -7.44 -5.31
N PHE A 237 -9.18 -6.40 -5.86
CA PHE A 237 -8.55 -5.45 -6.77
C PHE A 237 -7.89 -4.36 -5.94
N PHE A 238 -6.65 -4.63 -5.52
CA PHE A 238 -5.90 -3.70 -4.69
C PHE A 238 -5.25 -2.59 -5.52
N ALA A 239 -4.62 -2.95 -6.63
CA ALA A 239 -4.06 -1.95 -7.55
C ALA A 239 -5.16 -1.33 -8.42
N GLY A 240 -5.04 -0.02 -8.68
CA GLY A 240 -5.84 0.65 -9.69
C GLY A 240 -5.37 0.28 -11.11
N PHE A 241 -6.29 0.36 -12.08
CA PHE A 241 -5.99 0.09 -13.50
C PHE A 241 -5.81 1.39 -14.28
N PRO A 242 -4.96 1.40 -15.34
CA PRO A 242 -4.85 2.54 -16.26
C PRO A 242 -6.22 2.89 -16.86
N LYS A 243 -6.51 4.18 -17.04
CA LYS A 243 -7.81 4.66 -17.50
C LYS A 243 -8.29 3.99 -18.80
N GLN A 244 -7.38 3.75 -19.73
CA GLN A 244 -7.67 3.08 -21.01
C GLN A 244 -7.95 1.58 -20.86
N ASN A 245 -7.58 0.95 -19.73
CA ASN A 245 -7.72 -0.48 -19.47
C ASN A 245 -8.39 -0.74 -18.11
N SER A 246 -9.30 0.13 -17.69
CA SER A 246 -9.98 0.03 -16.38
C SER A 246 -11.25 -0.82 -16.42
N ILE A 247 -11.71 -1.20 -17.61
CA ILE A 247 -12.87 -2.06 -17.79
C ILE A 247 -12.41 -3.51 -17.80
N LEU A 248 -12.97 -4.34 -16.93
CA LEU A 248 -12.65 -5.75 -16.78
C LEU A 248 -13.77 -6.62 -17.37
N LYS A 249 -13.39 -7.72 -18.00
CA LYS A 249 -14.31 -8.77 -18.49
C LYS A 249 -14.29 -9.91 -17.47
N LEU A 250 -15.26 -9.93 -16.59
CA LEU A 250 -15.38 -10.95 -15.55
C LEU A 250 -16.48 -11.95 -15.92
N ASP A 251 -16.20 -13.25 -15.74
CA ASP A 251 -17.20 -14.30 -15.92
C ASP A 251 -18.18 -14.30 -14.73
N GLY A 252 -19.40 -13.82 -15.00
CA GLY A 252 -20.46 -13.76 -13.99
C GLY A 252 -20.90 -15.13 -13.47
N ASN A 253 -20.72 -16.22 -14.26
CA ASN A 253 -21.04 -17.56 -13.82
C ASN A 253 -20.05 -18.09 -12.77
N ILE A 254 -18.77 -17.75 -12.92
CA ILE A 254 -17.76 -18.07 -11.89
C ILE A 254 -18.13 -17.37 -10.57
N ILE A 255 -18.46 -16.07 -10.64
CA ILE A 255 -18.87 -15.30 -9.45
C ILE A 255 -20.10 -15.93 -8.81
N HIS A 256 -21.13 -16.25 -9.61
CA HIS A 256 -22.41 -16.77 -9.13
C HIS A 256 -22.26 -18.19 -8.55
N TYR A 257 -21.74 -19.14 -9.34
CA TYR A 257 -21.73 -20.55 -8.94
C TYR A 257 -20.65 -20.91 -7.92
N LYS A 258 -19.58 -20.14 -7.84
CA LYS A 258 -18.57 -20.29 -6.78
C LYS A 258 -18.80 -19.38 -5.57
N GLU A 259 -19.83 -18.52 -5.56
CA GLU A 259 -20.09 -17.53 -4.52
C GLU A 259 -18.84 -16.64 -4.24
N VAL A 260 -18.13 -16.23 -5.30
CA VAL A 260 -16.93 -15.40 -5.15
C VAL A 260 -17.30 -13.97 -4.76
N SER A 261 -16.67 -13.45 -3.71
CA SER A 261 -16.77 -12.04 -3.33
C SER A 261 -15.64 -11.22 -3.94
N ILE A 262 -15.95 -10.04 -4.48
CA ILE A 262 -14.96 -9.13 -5.05
C ILE A 262 -14.90 -7.85 -4.21
N TYR A 263 -13.69 -7.42 -3.88
CA TYR A 263 -13.42 -6.26 -3.04
C TYR A 263 -12.51 -5.27 -3.73
N GLY A 264 -12.77 -3.98 -3.56
CA GLY A 264 -11.85 -2.89 -3.82
C GLY A 264 -11.25 -2.40 -2.51
N ALA A 265 -10.04 -1.86 -2.56
CA ALA A 265 -9.41 -1.18 -1.43
C ALA A 265 -8.71 0.09 -1.91
N PHE A 266 -8.82 1.15 -1.14
CA PHE A 266 -8.20 2.43 -1.48
C PHE A 266 -7.60 3.09 -0.24
N ALA A 267 -6.28 3.34 -0.28
CA ALA A 267 -5.53 3.98 0.79
C ALA A 267 -5.80 3.33 2.17
N SER A 268 -5.69 4.09 3.23
CA SER A 268 -5.91 3.62 4.61
C SER A 268 -6.28 4.78 5.53
N HIS A 269 -6.60 4.48 6.78
CA HIS A 269 -6.86 5.46 7.82
C HIS A 269 -6.11 5.12 9.11
N LYS A 270 -6.21 5.94 10.13
CA LYS A 270 -5.37 5.92 11.34
C LYS A 270 -5.24 4.52 11.95
N SER A 271 -6.33 3.75 12.07
CA SER A 271 -6.28 2.44 12.72
C SER A 271 -5.36 1.43 12.03
N GLN A 272 -5.26 1.45 10.68
CA GLN A 272 -4.32 0.59 9.96
C GLN A 272 -2.87 1.08 10.10
N PHE A 273 -2.62 2.38 10.23
CA PHE A 273 -1.29 2.90 10.57
C PHE A 273 -0.85 2.42 11.95
N GLU A 274 -1.72 2.49 12.94
CA GLU A 274 -1.46 1.99 14.30
C GLU A 274 -1.22 0.47 14.32
N GLU A 275 -1.97 -0.30 13.52
CA GLU A 275 -1.76 -1.73 13.36
C GLU A 275 -0.41 -2.02 12.68
N ALA A 276 -0.08 -1.31 11.61
CA ALA A 276 1.20 -1.43 10.93
C ALA A 276 2.37 -1.11 11.87
N LEU A 277 2.27 -0.02 12.64
CA LEU A 277 3.27 0.33 13.65
C LEU A 277 3.46 -0.81 14.68
N LYS A 278 2.38 -1.35 15.21
CA LYS A 278 2.43 -2.49 16.15
C LYS A 278 3.11 -3.71 15.55
N LEU A 279 2.84 -4.03 14.29
CA LEU A 279 3.45 -5.17 13.60
C LEU A 279 4.97 -4.99 13.41
N ILE A 280 5.41 -3.78 13.06
CA ILE A 280 6.83 -3.45 12.88
C ILE A 280 7.55 -3.43 14.24
N VAL A 281 7.01 -2.70 15.22
CA VAL A 281 7.59 -2.58 16.57
C VAL A 281 7.73 -3.94 17.24
N SER A 282 6.72 -4.80 17.14
CA SER A 282 6.74 -6.15 17.71
C SER A 282 7.59 -7.15 16.92
N LYS A 283 8.23 -6.73 15.83
CA LYS A 283 9.00 -7.58 14.90
C LYS A 283 8.21 -8.80 14.36
N LYS A 284 6.88 -8.73 14.39
CA LYS A 284 6.02 -9.76 13.78
C LYS A 284 6.08 -9.72 12.25
N LEU A 285 6.43 -8.56 11.71
CA LEU A 285 6.65 -8.38 10.29
C LEU A 285 8.06 -7.82 10.08
N VAL A 286 8.92 -8.58 9.40
CA VAL A 286 10.29 -8.17 9.08
C VAL A 286 10.31 -7.69 7.63
N MET A 287 10.67 -6.42 7.42
CA MET A 287 10.64 -5.78 6.12
C MET A 287 12.02 -5.32 5.62
N ASP A 288 13.09 -5.78 6.26
CA ASP A 288 14.47 -5.36 6.00
C ASP A 288 14.88 -5.47 4.52
N LYS A 289 14.32 -6.47 3.81
CA LYS A 289 14.64 -6.73 2.41
C LYS A 289 13.80 -5.90 1.42
N ILE A 290 12.79 -5.16 1.89
CA ILE A 290 11.93 -4.35 1.02
C ILE A 290 12.61 -3.03 0.68
N VAL A 291 13.24 -2.37 1.66
CA VAL A 291 14.00 -1.14 1.43
C VAL A 291 15.35 -1.52 0.82
N THR A 292 15.54 -1.20 -0.44
CA THR A 292 16.74 -1.60 -1.20
C THR A 292 17.74 -0.47 -1.41
N HIS A 293 17.29 0.78 -1.35
CA HIS A 293 18.13 1.93 -1.59
C HIS A 293 17.72 3.10 -0.69
N ILE A 294 18.72 3.86 -0.24
CA ILE A 294 18.54 5.09 0.52
C ILE A 294 19.35 6.18 -0.20
N PHE A 295 18.70 7.32 -0.43
CA PHE A 295 19.34 8.49 -1.04
C PHE A 295 19.17 9.72 -0.15
N SER A 296 20.06 10.68 -0.25
CA SER A 296 19.86 12.00 0.35
C SER A 296 18.83 12.82 -0.45
N LEU A 297 18.34 13.89 0.16
CA LEU A 297 17.36 14.78 -0.47
C LEU A 297 17.90 15.42 -1.75
N GLU A 298 19.19 15.78 -1.78
CA GLU A 298 19.86 16.36 -2.96
C GLU A 298 19.86 15.39 -4.15
N ASN A 299 19.88 14.08 -3.88
CA ASN A 299 19.92 13.02 -4.89
C ASN A 299 18.53 12.48 -5.24
N THR A 300 17.46 13.24 -4.94
CA THR A 300 16.07 12.82 -5.21
C THR A 300 15.82 12.46 -6.67
N VAL A 301 16.44 13.17 -7.63
CA VAL A 301 16.28 12.87 -9.07
C VAL A 301 16.87 11.50 -9.39
N GLU A 302 18.08 11.20 -8.91
CA GLU A 302 18.71 9.89 -9.08
C GLU A 302 17.88 8.76 -8.43
N ALA A 303 17.35 9.01 -7.25
CA ALA A 303 16.45 8.08 -6.57
C ALA A 303 15.20 7.76 -7.41
N MET A 304 14.60 8.76 -8.05
CA MET A 304 13.47 8.60 -8.96
C MET A 304 13.84 7.79 -10.21
N GLU A 305 14.98 8.07 -10.82
CA GLU A 305 15.52 7.32 -11.96
C GLU A 305 15.77 5.86 -11.59
N LYS A 306 16.30 5.62 -10.39
CA LYS A 306 16.51 4.28 -9.86
C LYS A 306 15.21 3.49 -9.71
N MET A 307 14.14 4.13 -9.25
CA MET A 307 12.80 3.50 -9.16
C MET A 307 12.20 3.15 -10.52
N LEU A 308 12.54 3.93 -11.55
CA LEU A 308 12.06 3.72 -12.92
C LEU A 308 12.89 2.69 -13.70
N ASP A 309 14.05 2.30 -13.21
CA ASP A 309 14.88 1.30 -13.85
C ASP A 309 14.15 -0.05 -13.94
N LYS A 310 13.78 -0.42 -15.17
CA LYS A 310 13.06 -1.65 -15.49
C LYS A 310 13.86 -2.93 -15.19
N LYS A 311 15.15 -2.83 -14.90
CA LYS A 311 15.99 -3.97 -14.50
C LYS A 311 15.61 -4.53 -13.12
N GLY A 312 14.59 -3.95 -12.48
CA GLY A 312 13.99 -4.53 -11.25
C GLY A 312 14.88 -4.52 -10.02
N ASN A 313 15.99 -3.74 -10.03
CA ASN A 313 16.94 -3.73 -8.93
C ASN A 313 16.48 -2.94 -7.70
N ALA A 314 15.51 -2.04 -7.84
CA ALA A 314 14.91 -1.31 -6.74
C ALA A 314 13.52 -1.86 -6.41
N LEU A 315 13.30 -2.26 -5.16
CA LEU A 315 11.98 -2.55 -4.63
C LEU A 315 11.40 -1.29 -3.98
N LYS A 316 12.09 -0.76 -2.98
CA LYS A 316 11.70 0.49 -2.31
C LYS A 316 12.93 1.38 -2.16
N VAL A 317 12.74 2.63 -2.49
CA VAL A 317 13.75 3.70 -2.33
C VAL A 317 13.26 4.67 -1.28
N VAL A 318 14.11 5.01 -0.31
CA VAL A 318 13.83 5.98 0.75
C VAL A 318 14.69 7.21 0.52
N ILE A 319 14.10 8.38 0.68
CA ILE A 319 14.81 9.66 0.73
C ILE A 319 15.01 10.04 2.19
N LYS A 320 16.25 10.36 2.55
CA LYS A 320 16.62 10.81 3.89
C LYS A 320 17.19 12.23 3.77
N PRO A 321 16.48 13.23 4.29
CA PRO A 321 16.95 14.63 4.31
C PRO A 321 18.21 14.81 5.12
#